data_703ea4b551ebd7407d66e8430a249219
#
_entry.id   703ea4b551ebd7407d66e8430a249219
#
_cell.length_a   1.000
_cell.length_b   1.000
_cell.length_c   1.000
_cell.angle_alpha   90.00
_cell.angle_beta   90.00
_cell.angle_gamma   90.00
#
_symmetry.space_group_name_H-M   'P 1'
#
loop_
_entity.id
_entity.type
_entity.pdbx_description
1 polymer ?
#
loop_
_entity_poly.entity_id
_entity_poly.type
_entity_poly.pdbx_seq_one_letter_code
_entity_poly.pdbx_strand_id
1 'polypeptide(L)'
;MNQEKRMEFEKRIGYSFKDPELLVTALTHSSYSNEIRLKKQECNERLEFLGDAVLELISSEQIFRNHPDQPEGDLTRIRASYVCEPTLALCAREICLGDYLQLGRGEDRTGGRERDSILSDAMEATIGAVYMDGGFESAQRYVEEFILKDIEKKSLFYDSKTYLQEIVQRDLKKLEYVLLKEEGPDHNKSF
;
A
#
# COMPACT_ATOMS: atom_id res chain seq x y z
N MET A 1 -18.37 9.07 2.72
CA MET A 1 -18.62 8.19 1.53
C MET A 1 -20.11 7.82 1.50
N ASN A 2 -20.74 7.75 0.32
CA ASN A 2 -22.13 7.29 0.25
C ASN A 2 -22.24 5.75 0.31
N GLN A 3 -23.43 5.24 0.63
CA GLN A 3 -23.66 3.80 0.82
C GLN A 3 -23.39 2.98 -0.45
N GLU A 4 -23.73 3.52 -1.62
CA GLU A 4 -23.56 2.84 -2.91
C GLU A 4 -22.07 2.59 -3.22
N LYS A 5 -21.21 3.61 -3.12
CA LYS A 5 -19.77 3.49 -3.28
C LYS A 5 -19.13 2.52 -2.27
N ARG A 6 -19.63 2.52 -1.02
CA ARG A 6 -19.15 1.58 -0.02
C ARG A 6 -19.45 0.15 -0.42
N MET A 7 -20.69 -0.15 -0.79
CA MET A 7 -21.10 -1.50 -1.21
C MET A 7 -20.38 -1.96 -2.48
N GLU A 8 -20.09 -1.03 -3.39
CA GLU A 8 -19.29 -1.32 -4.59
C GLU A 8 -17.87 -1.75 -4.21
N PHE A 9 -17.21 -1.03 -3.30
CA PHE A 9 -15.87 -1.39 -2.84
C PHE A 9 -15.86 -2.70 -2.04
N GLU A 10 -16.81 -2.91 -1.13
CA GLU A 10 -16.98 -4.19 -0.41
C GLU A 10 -17.11 -5.38 -1.39
N LYS A 11 -17.90 -5.22 -2.45
CA LYS A 11 -18.02 -6.24 -3.51
C LYS A 11 -16.70 -6.47 -4.24
N ARG A 12 -15.94 -5.41 -4.50
CA ARG A 12 -14.64 -5.48 -5.20
C ARG A 12 -13.60 -6.24 -4.40
N ILE A 13 -13.55 -6.00 -3.10
CA ILE A 13 -12.61 -6.69 -2.20
C ILE A 13 -13.16 -8.03 -1.65
N GLY A 14 -14.38 -8.40 -1.97
CA GLY A 14 -15.00 -9.65 -1.52
C GLY A 14 -15.21 -9.73 0.00
N TYR A 15 -15.26 -8.57 0.68
CA TYR A 15 -15.44 -8.49 2.13
C TYR A 15 -16.54 -7.49 2.50
N SER A 16 -17.54 -7.94 3.27
CA SER A 16 -18.62 -7.09 3.76
C SER A 16 -18.42 -6.79 5.24
N PHE A 17 -18.31 -5.51 5.56
CA PHE A 17 -18.07 -5.04 6.92
C PHE A 17 -19.31 -5.17 7.81
N LYS A 18 -19.13 -5.73 9.00
CA LYS A 18 -20.14 -5.72 10.08
C LYS A 18 -20.30 -4.31 10.64
N ASP A 19 -19.18 -3.59 10.80
CA ASP A 19 -19.14 -2.17 11.12
C ASP A 19 -18.66 -1.36 9.90
N PRO A 20 -19.59 -0.78 9.13
CA PRO A 20 -19.25 0.00 7.94
C PRO A 20 -18.39 1.24 8.20
N GLU A 21 -18.40 1.76 9.43
CA GLU A 21 -17.60 2.96 9.76
C GLU A 21 -16.11 2.67 9.78
N LEU A 22 -15.70 1.43 10.00
CA LEU A 22 -14.30 1.03 9.86
C LEU A 22 -13.78 1.25 8.43
N LEU A 23 -14.55 0.84 7.42
CA LEU A 23 -14.19 1.07 6.03
C LEU A 23 -14.21 2.56 5.67
N VAL A 24 -15.24 3.30 6.13
CA VAL A 24 -15.32 4.75 5.90
C VAL A 24 -14.08 5.44 6.50
N THR A 25 -13.66 5.05 7.70
CA THR A 25 -12.48 5.60 8.36
C THR A 25 -11.20 5.24 7.60
N ALA A 26 -11.03 3.98 7.16
CA ALA A 26 -9.87 3.54 6.40
C ALA A 26 -9.69 4.31 5.08
N LEU A 27 -10.79 4.69 4.44
CA LEU A 27 -10.79 5.45 3.19
C LEU A 27 -10.85 6.97 3.39
N THR A 28 -10.74 7.47 4.62
CA THR A 28 -10.75 8.90 4.95
C THR A 28 -9.34 9.38 5.23
N HIS A 29 -8.75 10.11 4.30
CA HIS A 29 -7.44 10.73 4.46
C HIS A 29 -7.51 11.95 5.42
N SER A 30 -6.42 12.24 6.11
CA SER A 30 -6.33 13.34 7.09
C SER A 30 -6.66 14.72 6.49
N SER A 31 -6.37 14.95 5.20
CA SER A 31 -6.74 16.19 4.51
C SER A 31 -8.25 16.43 4.48
N TYR A 32 -9.05 15.37 4.27
CA TYR A 32 -10.50 15.46 4.29
C TYR A 32 -11.03 15.69 5.71
N SER A 33 -10.53 14.93 6.67
CA SER A 33 -10.88 15.09 8.07
C SER A 33 -10.63 16.51 8.58
N ASN A 34 -9.48 17.09 8.20
CA ASN A 34 -9.13 18.48 8.55
C ASN A 34 -10.05 19.50 7.86
N GLU A 35 -10.40 19.31 6.59
CA GLU A 35 -11.27 20.24 5.84
C GLU A 35 -12.69 20.32 6.45
N ILE A 36 -13.27 19.18 6.83
CA ILE A 36 -14.61 19.13 7.42
C ILE A 36 -14.63 19.19 8.95
N ARG A 37 -13.45 19.45 9.56
CA ARG A 37 -13.27 19.60 11.02
C ARG A 37 -13.68 18.37 11.83
N LEU A 38 -13.47 17.19 11.32
CA LEU A 38 -13.57 15.95 12.09
C LEU A 38 -12.47 15.91 13.17
N LYS A 39 -12.65 15.07 14.18
CA LYS A 39 -11.58 14.81 15.15
C LYS A 39 -10.43 14.11 14.43
N LYS A 40 -9.18 14.39 14.84
CA LYS A 40 -7.97 13.73 14.30
C LYS A 40 -8.04 12.20 14.28
N GLN A 41 -8.86 11.62 15.15
CA GLN A 41 -9.04 10.16 15.27
C GLN A 41 -10.01 9.57 14.24
N GLU A 42 -10.61 10.40 13.42
CA GLU A 42 -11.62 10.01 12.40
C GLU A 42 -11.01 10.02 10.98
N CYS A 43 -9.69 9.81 10.87
CA CYS A 43 -8.97 9.55 9.62
C CYS A 43 -8.25 8.20 9.68
N ASN A 44 -7.66 7.79 8.56
CA ASN A 44 -7.07 6.48 8.37
C ASN A 44 -5.79 6.20 9.18
N GLU A 45 -5.06 7.22 9.65
CA GLU A 45 -3.73 7.09 10.28
C GLU A 45 -3.65 6.02 11.41
N ARG A 46 -4.70 5.86 12.20
CA ARG A 46 -4.71 4.85 13.26
C ARG A 46 -4.93 3.42 12.75
N LEU A 47 -5.73 3.28 11.71
CA LEU A 47 -5.95 2.00 11.04
C LEU A 47 -4.74 1.60 10.20
N GLU A 48 -4.06 2.55 9.55
CA GLU A 48 -2.79 2.41 8.87
C GLU A 48 -1.74 1.83 9.83
N PHE A 49 -1.51 2.49 10.98
CA PHE A 49 -0.57 1.99 12.00
C PHE A 49 -0.85 0.53 12.42
N LEU A 50 -2.11 0.15 12.58
CA LEU A 50 -2.47 -1.22 12.91
C LEU A 50 -2.32 -2.16 11.72
N GLY A 51 -2.71 -1.69 10.54
CA GLY A 51 -2.65 -2.47 9.30
C GLY A 51 -1.23 -2.81 8.87
N ASP A 52 -0.29 -1.87 9.02
CA ASP A 52 1.14 -2.12 8.83
C ASP A 52 1.63 -3.30 9.67
N ALA A 53 1.38 -3.28 10.98
CA ALA A 53 1.77 -4.39 11.87
C ALA A 53 1.13 -5.73 11.49
N VAL A 54 -0.13 -5.74 11.06
CA VAL A 54 -0.84 -6.94 10.60
C VAL A 54 -0.27 -7.44 9.29
N LEU A 55 0.00 -6.55 8.34
CA LEU A 55 0.63 -6.85 7.06
C LEU A 55 2.02 -7.45 7.25
N GLU A 56 2.85 -6.84 8.10
CA GLU A 56 4.18 -7.36 8.41
C GLU A 56 4.14 -8.77 9.01
N LEU A 57 3.21 -9.03 9.93
CA LEU A 57 3.05 -10.36 10.54
C LEU A 57 2.67 -11.41 9.50
N ILE A 58 1.64 -11.15 8.68
CA ILE A 58 1.15 -12.08 7.67
C ILE A 58 2.22 -12.35 6.61
N SER A 59 2.86 -11.28 6.12
CA SER A 59 3.94 -11.38 5.13
C SER A 59 5.13 -12.17 5.68
N SER A 60 5.52 -11.92 6.93
CA SER A 60 6.62 -12.64 7.59
C SER A 60 6.31 -14.13 7.72
N GLU A 61 5.11 -14.49 8.13
CA GLU A 61 4.69 -15.90 8.24
C GLU A 61 4.76 -16.61 6.88
N GLN A 62 4.22 -15.98 5.84
CA GLN A 62 4.22 -16.57 4.49
C GLN A 62 5.64 -16.71 3.95
N ILE A 63 6.50 -15.67 4.08
CA ILE A 63 7.88 -15.70 3.63
C ILE A 63 8.65 -16.80 4.38
N PHE A 64 8.51 -16.88 5.71
CA PHE A 64 9.16 -17.91 6.53
C PHE A 64 8.79 -19.33 6.08
N ARG A 65 7.53 -19.57 5.76
CA ARG A 65 7.05 -20.88 5.28
C ARG A 65 7.54 -21.21 3.86
N ASN A 66 7.59 -20.22 2.99
CA ASN A 66 7.92 -20.41 1.57
C ASN A 66 9.44 -20.46 1.31
N HIS A 67 10.26 -19.95 2.23
CA HIS A 67 11.70 -19.87 2.08
C HIS A 67 12.44 -20.54 3.26
N PRO A 68 12.28 -21.87 3.48
CA PRO A 68 12.80 -22.55 4.68
C PRO A 68 14.34 -22.57 4.76
N ASP A 69 15.02 -22.43 3.63
CA ASP A 69 16.49 -22.51 3.54
C ASP A 69 17.17 -21.13 3.51
N GLN A 70 16.39 -20.04 3.56
CA GLN A 70 16.95 -18.69 3.50
C GLN A 70 17.32 -18.17 4.89
N PRO A 71 18.48 -17.49 5.03
CA PRO A 71 18.87 -16.84 6.27
C PRO A 71 17.98 -15.63 6.58
N GLU A 72 17.95 -15.23 7.85
CA GLU A 72 17.12 -14.12 8.35
C GLU A 72 17.27 -12.82 7.53
N GLY A 73 18.50 -12.45 7.16
CA GLY A 73 18.75 -11.24 6.36
C GLY A 73 18.08 -11.26 4.98
N ASP A 74 18.00 -12.42 4.33
CA ASP A 74 17.29 -12.57 3.06
C ASP A 74 15.77 -12.50 3.25
N LEU A 75 15.24 -13.13 4.31
CA LEU A 75 13.81 -13.04 4.67
C LEU A 75 13.39 -11.60 4.94
N THR A 76 14.20 -10.84 5.66
CA THR A 76 13.97 -9.42 5.96
C THR A 76 13.97 -8.58 4.67
N ARG A 77 14.89 -8.84 3.74
CA ARG A 77 14.94 -8.15 2.45
C ARG A 77 13.72 -8.46 1.57
N ILE A 78 13.33 -9.74 1.49
CA ILE A 78 12.12 -10.15 0.76
C ILE A 78 10.90 -9.43 1.35
N ARG A 79 10.73 -9.45 2.67
CA ARG A 79 9.63 -8.74 3.32
C ARG A 79 9.61 -7.26 2.96
N ALA A 80 10.74 -6.57 3.09
CA ALA A 80 10.82 -5.15 2.76
C ALA A 80 10.39 -4.84 1.33
N SER A 81 10.67 -5.72 0.36
CA SER A 81 10.22 -5.54 -1.02
C SER A 81 8.71 -5.77 -1.21
N TYR A 82 8.10 -6.58 -0.36
CA TYR A 82 6.67 -6.89 -0.43
C TYR A 82 5.79 -5.81 0.20
N VAL A 83 6.25 -5.21 1.31
CA VAL A 83 5.44 -4.26 2.09
C VAL A 83 5.84 -2.79 1.86
N CYS A 84 6.72 -2.50 0.90
CA CYS A 84 7.13 -1.12 0.61
C CYS A 84 6.03 -0.31 -0.08
N GLU A 85 6.07 1.01 0.10
CA GLU A 85 5.12 1.97 -0.47
C GLU A 85 4.80 1.73 -1.95
N PRO A 86 5.79 1.58 -2.88
CA PRO A 86 5.48 1.37 -4.29
C PRO A 86 4.74 0.07 -4.57
N THR A 87 5.04 -1.00 -3.84
CA THR A 87 4.34 -2.29 -3.99
C THR A 87 2.90 -2.17 -3.52
N LEU A 88 2.68 -1.57 -2.36
CA LEU A 88 1.32 -1.38 -1.82
C LEU A 88 0.50 -0.43 -2.69
N ALA A 89 1.11 0.65 -3.21
CA ALA A 89 0.44 1.56 -4.14
C ALA A 89 0.03 0.85 -5.43
N LEU A 90 0.87 -0.05 -5.97
CA LEU A 90 0.51 -0.87 -7.13
C LEU A 90 -0.70 -1.76 -6.81
N CYS A 91 -0.69 -2.46 -5.67
CA CYS A 91 -1.81 -3.29 -5.24
C CYS A 91 -3.09 -2.47 -5.05
N ALA A 92 -2.98 -1.27 -4.47
CA ALA A 92 -4.12 -0.35 -4.31
C ALA A 92 -4.72 0.08 -5.66
N ARG A 93 -3.89 0.31 -6.68
CA ARG A 93 -4.35 0.63 -8.05
C ARG A 93 -5.06 -0.55 -8.69
N GLU A 94 -4.61 -1.77 -8.50
CA GLU A 94 -5.25 -2.98 -9.05
C GLU A 94 -6.71 -3.12 -8.58
N ILE A 95 -7.00 -2.70 -7.35
CA ILE A 95 -8.36 -2.69 -6.81
C ILE A 95 -9.07 -1.33 -6.95
N CYS A 96 -8.47 -0.37 -7.69
CA CYS A 96 -8.99 1.00 -7.88
C CYS A 96 -9.32 1.72 -6.56
N LEU A 97 -8.51 1.49 -5.50
CA LEU A 97 -8.75 2.02 -4.17
C LEU A 97 -8.83 3.55 -4.16
N GLY A 98 -8.03 4.22 -4.98
CA GLY A 98 -8.02 5.68 -5.13
C GLY A 98 -9.38 6.29 -5.44
N ASP A 99 -10.26 5.59 -6.20
CA ASP A 99 -11.59 6.08 -6.56
C ASP A 99 -12.53 6.21 -5.36
N TYR A 100 -12.24 5.47 -4.29
CA TYR A 100 -13.06 5.42 -3.08
C TYR A 100 -12.56 6.34 -1.97
N LEU A 101 -11.35 6.92 -2.11
CA LEU A 101 -10.75 7.79 -1.09
C LEU A 101 -11.57 9.07 -0.89
N GLN A 102 -11.68 9.48 0.37
CA GLN A 102 -12.15 10.78 0.77
C GLN A 102 -10.95 11.69 1.02
N LEU A 103 -10.70 12.60 0.09
CA LEU A 103 -9.60 13.57 0.12
C LEU A 103 -10.14 14.99 0.29
N GLY A 104 -9.39 15.84 0.98
CA GLY A 104 -9.63 17.28 0.96
C GLY A 104 -9.44 17.84 -0.44
N ARG A 105 -10.15 18.92 -0.79
CA ARG A 105 -10.15 19.51 -2.15
C ARG A 105 -8.76 19.88 -2.65
N GLY A 106 -7.87 20.31 -1.77
CA GLY A 106 -6.49 20.64 -2.11
C GLY A 106 -5.74 19.42 -2.57
N GLU A 107 -5.79 18.34 -1.79
CA GLU A 107 -5.14 17.07 -2.05
C GLU A 107 -5.68 16.40 -3.32
N ASP A 108 -7.00 16.38 -3.48
CA ASP A 108 -7.65 15.81 -4.66
C ASP A 108 -7.23 16.53 -5.97
N ARG A 109 -7.15 17.88 -5.94
CA ARG A 109 -6.73 18.67 -7.11
C ARG A 109 -5.27 18.48 -7.51
N THR A 110 -4.42 18.07 -6.57
CA THR A 110 -2.99 17.81 -6.83
C THR A 110 -2.68 16.35 -7.14
N GLY A 111 -3.70 15.55 -7.50
CA GLY A 111 -3.54 14.15 -7.88
C GLY A 111 -3.36 13.20 -6.70
N GLY A 112 -3.85 13.54 -5.52
CA GLY A 112 -3.72 12.72 -4.31
C GLY A 112 -4.27 11.30 -4.46
N ARG A 113 -5.29 11.09 -5.32
CA ARG A 113 -5.86 9.75 -5.59
C ARG A 113 -4.88 8.79 -6.24
N GLU A 114 -3.88 9.30 -6.94
CA GLU A 114 -2.87 8.52 -7.66
C GLU A 114 -1.50 8.54 -6.96
N ARG A 115 -1.37 9.26 -5.86
CA ARG A 115 -0.11 9.39 -5.12
C ARG A 115 0.21 8.11 -4.35
N ASP A 116 1.42 7.59 -4.54
CA ASP A 116 1.86 6.32 -3.96
C ASP A 116 1.72 6.30 -2.44
N SER A 117 2.17 7.33 -1.74
CA SER A 117 2.07 7.40 -0.29
C SER A 117 0.62 7.36 0.22
N ILE A 118 -0.31 8.06 -0.44
CA ILE A 118 -1.73 8.06 -0.03
C ILE A 118 -2.39 6.70 -0.32
N LEU A 119 -2.01 6.07 -1.43
CA LEU A 119 -2.54 4.75 -1.80
C LEU A 119 -2.01 3.64 -0.89
N SER A 120 -0.72 3.67 -0.54
CA SER A 120 -0.13 2.71 0.39
C SER A 120 -0.73 2.83 1.78
N ASP A 121 -0.81 4.04 2.34
CA ASP A 121 -1.40 4.30 3.65
C ASP A 121 -2.86 3.82 3.73
N ALA A 122 -3.64 4.09 2.67
CA ALA A 122 -5.02 3.63 2.59
C ALA A 122 -5.15 2.12 2.42
N MET A 123 -4.19 1.46 1.76
CA MET A 123 -4.15 0.00 1.66
C MET A 123 -3.89 -0.63 3.02
N GLU A 124 -2.91 -0.13 3.77
CA GLU A 124 -2.65 -0.56 5.14
C GLU A 124 -3.85 -0.29 6.05
N ALA A 125 -4.45 0.91 5.96
CA ALA A 125 -5.65 1.23 6.73
C ALA A 125 -6.82 0.28 6.43
N THR A 126 -6.96 -0.17 5.18
CA THR A 126 -7.99 -1.15 4.80
C THR A 126 -7.70 -2.51 5.43
N ILE A 127 -6.43 -2.95 5.48
CA ILE A 127 -6.03 -4.17 6.21
C ILE A 127 -6.39 -4.04 7.69
N GLY A 128 -6.06 -2.92 8.32
CA GLY A 128 -6.39 -2.63 9.72
C GLY A 128 -7.90 -2.67 9.98
N ALA A 129 -8.69 -2.12 9.07
CA ALA A 129 -10.16 -2.15 9.15
C ALA A 129 -10.71 -3.58 9.04
N VAL A 130 -10.24 -4.37 8.08
CA VAL A 130 -10.64 -5.79 7.93
C VAL A 130 -10.25 -6.60 9.16
N TYR A 131 -9.05 -6.35 9.72
CA TYR A 131 -8.61 -7.00 10.96
C TYR A 131 -9.51 -6.65 12.16
N MET A 132 -9.86 -5.40 12.34
CA MET A 132 -10.73 -4.96 13.43
C MET A 132 -12.15 -5.52 13.32
N ASP A 133 -12.67 -5.66 12.12
CA ASP A 133 -14.02 -6.14 11.86
C ASP A 133 -14.14 -7.67 11.85
N GLY A 134 -13.17 -8.36 11.24
CA GLY A 134 -13.22 -9.80 10.95
C GLY A 134 -12.12 -10.64 11.60
N GLY A 135 -11.17 -10.02 12.30
CA GLY A 135 -10.04 -10.69 12.92
C GLY A 135 -8.95 -11.13 11.95
N PHE A 136 -7.97 -11.85 12.51
CA PHE A 136 -6.74 -12.22 11.79
C PHE A 136 -7.00 -13.02 10.51
N GLU A 137 -7.86 -14.02 10.54
CA GLU A 137 -8.14 -14.87 9.37
C GLU A 137 -8.74 -14.08 8.19
N SER A 138 -9.54 -13.04 8.48
CA SER A 138 -10.10 -12.17 7.44
C SER A 138 -9.04 -11.26 6.84
N ALA A 139 -8.18 -10.69 7.68
CA ALA A 139 -7.05 -9.88 7.24
C ALA A 139 -6.04 -10.72 6.44
N GLN A 140 -5.76 -11.94 6.88
CA GLN A 140 -4.87 -12.86 6.16
C GLN A 140 -5.37 -13.13 4.76
N ARG A 141 -6.64 -13.50 4.59
CA ARG A 141 -7.24 -13.71 3.25
C ARG A 141 -7.17 -12.46 2.36
N TYR A 142 -7.39 -11.28 2.94
CA TYR A 142 -7.29 -10.03 2.22
C TYR A 142 -5.85 -9.77 1.74
N VAL A 143 -4.87 -9.92 2.61
CA VAL A 143 -3.45 -9.72 2.29
C VAL A 143 -2.97 -10.74 1.26
N GLU A 144 -3.33 -12.02 1.42
CA GLU A 144 -2.97 -13.09 0.47
C GLU A 144 -3.54 -12.83 -0.92
N GLU A 145 -4.80 -12.41 -1.04
CA GLU A 145 -5.45 -12.19 -2.34
C GLU A 145 -4.98 -10.90 -3.04
N PHE A 146 -4.85 -9.80 -2.32
CA PHE A 146 -4.62 -8.48 -2.94
C PHE A 146 -3.17 -8.01 -2.91
N ILE A 147 -2.34 -8.53 -2.01
CA ILE A 147 -0.95 -8.11 -1.88
C ILE A 147 0.00 -9.24 -2.28
N LEU A 148 -0.09 -10.40 -1.63
CA LEU A 148 0.89 -11.46 -1.78
C LEU A 148 0.68 -12.33 -3.03
N LYS A 149 -0.48 -12.28 -3.64
CA LYS A 149 -0.75 -12.92 -4.93
C LYS A 149 0.12 -12.29 -6.03
N ASP A 150 0.88 -13.14 -6.74
CA ASP A 150 1.82 -12.71 -7.79
C ASP A 150 2.87 -11.68 -7.35
N ILE A 151 3.16 -11.62 -6.05
CA ILE A 151 4.02 -10.59 -5.44
C ILE A 151 5.44 -10.57 -6.03
N GLU A 152 5.97 -11.73 -6.41
CA GLU A 152 7.29 -11.83 -7.04
C GLU A 152 7.37 -11.02 -8.35
N LYS A 153 6.28 -10.97 -9.12
CA LYS A 153 6.21 -10.15 -10.34
C LYS A 153 6.13 -8.66 -10.02
N LYS A 154 5.45 -8.30 -8.93
CA LYS A 154 5.28 -6.92 -8.47
C LYS A 154 6.56 -6.37 -7.88
N SER A 155 7.26 -7.14 -7.06
CA SER A 155 8.51 -6.74 -6.40
C SER A 155 9.69 -6.62 -7.36
N LEU A 156 9.75 -7.44 -8.42
CA LEU A 156 10.79 -7.37 -9.45
C LEU A 156 10.89 -5.99 -10.12
N PHE A 157 9.81 -5.26 -10.22
CA PHE A 157 9.81 -3.92 -10.82
C PHE A 157 10.51 -2.86 -9.94
N TYR A 158 10.43 -3.02 -8.62
CA TYR A 158 11.07 -2.10 -7.66
C TYR A 158 12.51 -2.50 -7.35
N ASP A 159 12.80 -3.78 -7.34
CA ASP A 159 14.08 -4.35 -6.91
C ASP A 159 15.22 -4.10 -7.90
N SER A 160 14.94 -3.85 -9.18
CA SER A 160 15.95 -3.74 -10.22
C SER A 160 16.96 -2.61 -9.94
N LYS A 161 16.50 -1.48 -9.43
CA LYS A 161 17.36 -0.33 -9.09
C LYS A 161 18.16 -0.60 -7.81
N THR A 162 17.51 -1.09 -6.78
CA THR A 162 18.12 -1.43 -5.49
C THR A 162 19.09 -2.59 -5.65
N TYR A 163 18.70 -3.63 -6.37
CA TYR A 163 19.56 -4.78 -6.69
C TYR A 163 20.80 -4.38 -7.49
N LEU A 164 20.65 -3.50 -8.49
CA LEU A 164 21.79 -2.97 -9.23
C LEU A 164 22.74 -2.17 -8.32
N GLN A 165 22.20 -1.36 -7.41
CA GLN A 165 22.99 -0.62 -6.43
C GLN A 165 23.77 -1.56 -5.50
N GLU A 166 23.13 -2.61 -4.99
CA GLU A 166 23.76 -3.59 -4.11
C GLU A 166 24.89 -4.35 -4.82
N ILE A 167 24.67 -4.81 -6.07
CA ILE A 167 25.70 -5.47 -6.88
C ILE A 167 26.90 -4.54 -7.07
N VAL A 168 26.65 -3.30 -7.46
CA VAL A 168 27.72 -2.34 -7.72
C VAL A 168 28.48 -1.97 -6.45
N GLN A 169 27.79 -1.82 -5.31
CA GLN A 169 28.41 -1.57 -4.01
C GLN A 169 29.21 -2.77 -3.51
N ARG A 170 28.71 -3.99 -3.68
CA ARG A 170 29.43 -5.22 -3.32
C ARG A 170 30.75 -5.35 -4.08
N ASP A 171 30.77 -4.93 -5.32
CA ASP A 171 31.98 -4.90 -6.16
C ASP A 171 32.88 -3.67 -5.92
N LEU A 172 32.57 -2.83 -4.91
CA LEU A 172 33.24 -1.56 -4.61
C LEU A 172 33.33 -0.60 -5.80
N LYS A 173 32.37 -0.68 -6.72
CA LYS A 173 32.25 0.19 -7.89
C LYS A 173 31.35 1.38 -7.58
N LYS A 174 31.54 2.48 -8.31
CA LYS A 174 30.62 3.63 -8.29
C LYS A 174 29.53 3.43 -9.32
N LEU A 175 28.28 3.56 -8.89
CA LEU A 175 27.12 3.66 -9.78
C LEU A 175 26.83 5.14 -10.02
N GLU A 176 26.76 5.53 -11.29
CA GLU A 176 26.39 6.88 -11.69
C GLU A 176 25.17 6.80 -12.61
N TYR A 177 24.12 7.55 -12.24
CA TYR A 177 22.92 7.68 -13.06
C TYR A 177 23.07 8.90 -13.95
N VAL A 178 23.14 8.67 -15.25
CA VAL A 178 23.24 9.75 -16.24
C VAL A 178 21.87 9.94 -16.88
N LEU A 179 21.36 11.17 -16.81
CA LEU A 179 20.14 11.55 -17.50
C LEU A 179 20.43 11.57 -19.02
N LEU A 180 19.89 10.61 -19.75
CA LEU A 180 20.09 10.49 -21.20
C LEU A 180 19.13 11.37 -21.98
N LYS A 181 17.89 11.49 -21.51
CA LYS A 181 16.85 12.27 -22.16
C LYS A 181 15.77 12.66 -21.16
N GLU A 182 15.20 13.82 -21.36
CA GLU A 182 14.09 14.34 -20.57
C GLU A 182 13.03 14.84 -21.57
N GLU A 183 11.81 14.32 -21.50
CA GLU A 183 10.70 14.74 -22.36
C GLU A 183 9.46 15.07 -21.53
N GLY A 184 8.78 16.14 -21.89
CA GLY A 184 7.53 16.57 -21.26
C GLY A 184 7.65 17.86 -20.46
N PRO A 185 6.51 18.46 -20.08
CA PRO A 185 6.49 19.66 -19.24
C PRO A 185 6.93 19.35 -17.81
N ASP A 186 7.41 20.37 -17.07
CA ASP A 186 8.02 20.24 -15.73
C ASP A 186 7.19 19.46 -14.71
N HIS A 187 5.88 19.37 -14.91
CA HIS A 187 4.95 18.64 -14.03
C HIS A 187 4.61 17.21 -14.50
N ASN A 188 5.16 16.78 -15.63
CA ASN A 188 4.93 15.44 -16.19
C ASN A 188 6.09 15.03 -17.12
N LYS A 189 7.29 14.93 -16.53
CA LYS A 189 8.51 14.54 -17.22
C LYS A 189 8.65 13.02 -17.32
N SER A 190 9.01 12.53 -18.49
CA SER A 190 9.48 11.14 -18.70
C SER A 190 11.00 11.14 -18.81
N PHE A 191 11.63 10.15 -18.18
CA PHE A 191 13.08 9.99 -18.09
C PHE A 191 13.54 8.75 -18.83
#